data_13939a1556562874b5eb1761ee4b12f4
#
_entry.id   13939a1556562874b5eb1761ee4b12f4
#
_cell.length_a   1.000
_cell.length_b   1.000
_cell.length_c   1.000
_cell.angle_alpha   90.00
_cell.angle_beta   90.00
_cell.angle_gamma   90.00
#
_symmetry.space_group_name_H-M   'P 1'
#
loop_
_entity.id
_entity.type
_entity.pdbx_description
1 polymer ?
#
loop_
_entity_poly.entity_id
_entity_poly.type
_entity_poly.pdbx_seq_one_letter_code
_entity_poly.pdbx_strand_id
1 'polypeptide(L)'
;MNKNEFLYKLINYPGQLYRRIQIKLQKSMLMECGEQVRFGRNVEISWSNCSIGDDVYIGDNAIFLCAHAPLHIGPHVMFGPNCSIITGDHRMDIIGTYMSKVTVAEKLPENDMTVVIEGDNWVGANALILKGVTIGKGAVIAAGAVVTHNVPPYSIVGGCLLK
;
A
#
# COMPACT_ATOMS: atom_id res chain seq x y z
N MET A 1 -26.23 -12.19 -25.65
CA MET A 1 -26.29 -11.34 -24.44
C MET A 1 -27.74 -11.24 -24.01
N ASN A 2 -28.04 -11.64 -22.77
CA ASN A 2 -29.40 -11.60 -22.21
C ASN A 2 -29.83 -10.12 -22.00
N LYS A 3 -31.14 -9.83 -22.14
CA LYS A 3 -31.72 -8.48 -21.95
C LYS A 3 -31.36 -7.86 -20.61
N ASN A 4 -31.30 -8.65 -19.53
CA ASN A 4 -30.90 -8.21 -18.18
C ASN A 4 -29.42 -7.90 -18.10
N GLU A 5 -28.57 -8.65 -18.79
CA GLU A 5 -27.12 -8.40 -18.87
C GLU A 5 -26.82 -7.10 -19.64
N PHE A 6 -27.58 -6.85 -20.73
CA PHE A 6 -27.48 -5.61 -21.48
C PHE A 6 -27.90 -4.40 -20.63
N LEU A 7 -29.06 -4.49 -19.95
CA LEU A 7 -29.55 -3.43 -19.08
C LEU A 7 -28.59 -3.16 -17.91
N TYR A 8 -28.04 -4.20 -17.28
CA TYR A 8 -27.02 -4.08 -16.23
C TYR A 8 -25.78 -3.34 -16.72
N LYS A 9 -25.25 -3.69 -17.90
CA LYS A 9 -24.09 -3.01 -18.49
C LYS A 9 -24.40 -1.54 -18.80
N LEU A 10 -25.58 -1.24 -19.33
CA LEU A 10 -26.01 0.12 -19.66
C LEU A 10 -26.10 1.01 -18.43
N ILE A 11 -26.69 0.52 -17.34
CA ILE A 11 -26.83 1.25 -16.08
C ILE A 11 -25.46 1.49 -15.43
N ASN A 12 -24.53 0.53 -15.53
CA ASN A 12 -23.23 0.64 -14.91
C ASN A 12 -22.14 1.32 -15.77
N TYR A 13 -22.45 1.58 -17.05
CA TYR A 13 -21.47 2.17 -17.98
C TYR A 13 -20.89 3.52 -17.52
N PRO A 14 -21.69 4.48 -17.02
CA PRO A 14 -21.15 5.75 -16.54
C PRO A 14 -20.17 5.57 -15.38
N GLY A 15 -20.49 4.67 -14.44
CA GLY A 15 -19.60 4.35 -13.31
C GLY A 15 -18.28 3.69 -13.76
N GLN A 16 -18.32 2.84 -14.77
CA GLN A 16 -17.12 2.22 -15.32
C GLN A 16 -16.24 3.24 -16.05
N LEU A 17 -16.84 4.17 -16.79
CA LEU A 17 -16.10 5.25 -17.46
C LEU A 17 -15.43 6.17 -16.44
N TYR A 18 -16.18 6.60 -15.43
CA TYR A 18 -15.65 7.40 -14.32
C TYR A 18 -14.44 6.71 -13.65
N ARG A 19 -14.60 5.41 -13.34
CA ARG A 19 -13.53 4.62 -12.73
C ARG A 19 -12.27 4.54 -13.60
N ARG A 20 -12.41 4.39 -14.93
CA ARG A 20 -11.27 4.37 -15.86
C ARG A 20 -10.50 5.69 -15.83
N ILE A 21 -11.22 6.81 -15.82
CA ILE A 21 -10.61 8.14 -15.72
C ILE A 21 -9.91 8.29 -14.38
N GLN A 22 -10.57 7.93 -13.29
CA GLN A 22 -9.99 7.98 -11.94
C GLN A 22 -8.68 7.18 -11.86
N ILE A 23 -8.67 5.92 -12.32
CA ILE A 23 -7.47 5.07 -12.32
C ILE A 23 -6.34 5.71 -13.14
N LYS A 24 -6.66 6.29 -14.30
CA LYS A 24 -5.66 6.96 -15.13
C LYS A 24 -5.04 8.17 -14.40
N LEU A 25 -5.85 8.96 -13.71
CA LEU A 25 -5.37 10.08 -12.90
C LEU A 25 -4.54 9.60 -11.72
N GLN A 26 -4.99 8.57 -11.00
CA GLN A 26 -4.25 7.96 -9.88
C GLN A 26 -2.86 7.50 -10.31
N LYS A 27 -2.76 6.78 -11.43
CA LYS A 27 -1.47 6.36 -11.99
C LYS A 27 -0.55 7.52 -12.33
N SER A 28 -1.08 8.62 -12.85
CA SER A 28 -0.27 9.80 -13.21
C SER A 28 0.22 10.60 -12.01
N MET A 29 -0.32 10.37 -10.82
CA MET A 29 0.12 11.01 -9.57
C MET A 29 1.21 10.23 -8.84
N LEU A 30 1.46 8.97 -9.20
CA LEU A 30 2.53 8.16 -8.63
C LEU A 30 3.90 8.74 -8.97
N MET A 31 4.88 8.53 -8.10
CA MET A 31 6.29 8.85 -8.36
C MET A 31 6.79 8.10 -9.60
N GLU A 32 6.48 6.80 -9.65
CA GLU A 32 6.70 5.93 -10.81
C GLU A 32 5.57 4.91 -10.89
N CYS A 33 5.14 4.58 -12.11
CA CYS A 33 4.09 3.59 -12.33
C CYS A 33 4.47 2.70 -13.51
N GLY A 34 4.71 1.44 -13.22
CA GLY A 34 4.96 0.39 -14.21
C GLY A 34 3.74 0.03 -15.05
N GLU A 35 3.93 -0.92 -15.94
CA GLU A 35 2.88 -1.46 -16.79
C GLU A 35 1.96 -2.43 -16.01
N GLN A 36 0.75 -2.64 -16.50
CA GLN A 36 -0.24 -3.60 -15.97
C GLN A 36 -0.59 -3.43 -14.48
N VAL A 37 -0.35 -2.25 -13.89
CA VAL A 37 -0.77 -1.95 -12.52
C VAL A 37 -2.30 -1.88 -12.45
N ARG A 38 -2.90 -2.56 -11.49
CA ARG A 38 -4.35 -2.65 -11.28
C ARG A 38 -4.72 -2.28 -9.87
N PHE A 39 -5.71 -1.39 -9.72
CA PHE A 39 -6.24 -0.99 -8.42
C PHE A 39 -7.63 -1.58 -8.18
N GLY A 40 -7.86 -2.08 -6.99
CA GLY A 40 -9.14 -2.39 -6.41
C GLY A 40 -10.00 -1.13 -6.20
N ARG A 41 -11.13 -1.26 -5.52
CA ARG A 41 -12.01 -0.14 -5.15
C ARG A 41 -11.50 0.52 -3.86
N ASN A 42 -11.77 1.83 -3.70
CA ASN A 42 -11.47 2.59 -2.48
C ASN A 42 -9.99 2.49 -2.05
N VAL A 43 -9.08 2.49 -3.02
CA VAL A 43 -7.63 2.49 -2.75
C VAL A 43 -7.20 3.92 -2.45
N GLU A 44 -6.54 4.10 -1.30
CA GLU A 44 -5.98 5.37 -0.85
C GLU A 44 -4.46 5.24 -0.74
N ILE A 45 -3.73 6.11 -1.42
CA ILE A 45 -2.26 6.11 -1.45
C ILE A 45 -1.77 7.55 -1.33
N SER A 46 -0.67 7.80 -0.63
CA SER A 46 0.08 9.06 -0.75
C SER A 46 0.85 9.04 -2.08
N TRP A 47 0.14 9.30 -3.18
CA TRP A 47 0.52 9.00 -4.56
C TRP A 47 1.91 9.51 -4.96
N SER A 48 2.22 10.76 -4.63
CA SER A 48 3.47 11.43 -5.06
C SER A 48 4.74 10.85 -4.42
N ASN A 49 4.60 9.98 -3.43
CA ASN A 49 5.72 9.38 -2.70
C ASN A 49 5.70 7.84 -2.75
N CYS A 50 4.99 7.29 -3.73
CA CYS A 50 4.87 5.86 -3.97
C CYS A 50 5.33 5.52 -5.39
N SER A 51 6.23 4.55 -5.54
CA SER A 51 6.60 3.93 -6.80
C SER A 51 6.10 2.49 -6.88
N ILE A 52 5.56 2.11 -8.03
CA ILE A 52 4.95 0.80 -8.27
C ILE A 52 5.52 0.22 -9.56
N GLY A 53 6.10 -0.96 -9.49
CA GLY A 53 6.62 -1.71 -10.63
C GLY A 53 5.54 -2.35 -11.49
N ASP A 54 5.97 -3.19 -12.43
CA ASP A 54 5.11 -3.86 -13.40
C ASP A 54 4.25 -4.96 -12.77
N ASP A 55 3.07 -5.20 -13.35
CA ASP A 55 2.15 -6.29 -12.98
C ASP A 55 1.84 -6.37 -11.49
N VAL A 56 1.48 -5.22 -10.91
CA VAL A 56 1.08 -5.12 -9.50
C VAL A 56 -0.43 -5.04 -9.37
N TYR A 57 -1.01 -5.84 -8.49
CA TYR A 57 -2.41 -5.76 -8.09
C TYR A 57 -2.57 -5.30 -6.65
N ILE A 58 -3.28 -4.18 -6.46
CA ILE A 58 -3.61 -3.65 -5.14
C ILE A 58 -5.10 -3.91 -4.89
N GLY A 59 -5.42 -4.70 -3.87
CA GLY A 59 -6.78 -5.10 -3.51
C GLY A 59 -7.68 -3.96 -3.06
N ASP A 60 -8.97 -4.27 -2.91
CA ASP A 60 -9.99 -3.30 -2.45
C ASP A 60 -9.64 -2.74 -1.06
N ASN A 61 -9.93 -1.46 -0.83
CA ASN A 61 -9.76 -0.75 0.45
C ASN A 61 -8.31 -0.74 0.99
N ALA A 62 -7.32 -0.85 0.14
CA ALA A 62 -5.92 -0.72 0.56
C ALA A 62 -5.61 0.74 0.93
N ILE A 63 -4.81 0.94 2.00
CA ILE A 63 -4.41 2.25 2.51
C ILE A 63 -2.89 2.29 2.65
N PHE A 64 -2.22 3.10 1.82
CA PHE A 64 -0.76 3.27 1.85
C PHE A 64 -0.40 4.70 2.25
N LEU A 65 -0.11 4.90 3.54
CA LEU A 65 0.28 6.19 4.12
C LEU A 65 1.79 6.35 4.04
N CYS A 66 2.27 6.99 3.00
CA CYS A 66 3.69 7.21 2.73
C CYS A 66 4.02 8.69 2.43
N ALA A 67 3.37 9.63 3.13
CA ALA A 67 3.52 11.06 2.85
C ALA A 67 4.92 11.61 3.16
N HIS A 68 5.60 11.10 4.18
CA HIS A 68 6.88 11.64 4.67
C HIS A 68 8.08 10.74 4.36
N ALA A 69 7.89 9.45 4.14
CA ALA A 69 8.93 8.54 3.68
C ALA A 69 8.41 7.69 2.52
N PRO A 70 9.23 7.37 1.51
CA PRO A 70 8.80 6.67 0.31
C PRO A 70 8.28 5.25 0.56
N LEU A 71 7.43 4.80 -0.36
CA LEU A 71 7.05 3.41 -0.52
C LEU A 71 7.50 2.94 -1.91
N HIS A 72 8.31 1.89 -1.96
CA HIS A 72 8.74 1.26 -3.20
C HIS A 72 8.17 -0.14 -3.32
N ILE A 73 7.36 -0.37 -4.35
CA ILE A 73 6.76 -1.67 -4.67
C ILE A 73 7.37 -2.17 -5.97
N GLY A 74 8.13 -3.25 -5.90
CA GLY A 74 8.70 -3.94 -7.04
C GLY A 74 7.66 -4.63 -7.94
N PRO A 75 8.07 -5.31 -9.00
CA PRO A 75 7.15 -5.96 -9.93
C PRO A 75 6.52 -7.24 -9.36
N HIS A 76 5.38 -7.65 -9.98
CA HIS A 76 4.69 -8.91 -9.70
C HIS A 76 4.21 -9.06 -8.25
N VAL A 77 3.71 -7.97 -7.64
CA VAL A 77 3.21 -8.00 -6.27
C VAL A 77 1.68 -8.05 -6.26
N MET A 78 1.14 -8.94 -5.42
CA MET A 78 -0.30 -9.07 -5.21
C MET A 78 -0.66 -8.70 -3.77
N PHE A 79 -1.53 -7.70 -3.61
CA PHE A 79 -2.12 -7.35 -2.32
C PHE A 79 -3.55 -7.84 -2.23
N GLY A 80 -3.86 -8.53 -1.15
CA GLY A 80 -5.24 -8.81 -0.74
C GLY A 80 -6.00 -7.52 -0.34
N PRO A 81 -7.30 -7.61 -0.08
CA PRO A 81 -8.09 -6.45 0.35
C PRO A 81 -7.68 -5.98 1.75
N ASN A 82 -7.96 -4.69 2.03
CA ASN A 82 -7.75 -4.04 3.32
C ASN A 82 -6.28 -4.07 3.82
N CYS A 83 -5.31 -4.22 2.92
CA CYS A 83 -3.89 -4.11 3.30
C CYS A 83 -3.55 -2.67 3.65
N SER A 84 -2.68 -2.49 4.65
CA SER A 84 -2.21 -1.17 5.04
C SER A 84 -0.69 -1.14 5.07
N ILE A 85 -0.10 -0.04 4.56
CA ILE A 85 1.33 0.25 4.67
C ILE A 85 1.48 1.63 5.27
N ILE A 86 2.30 1.75 6.33
CA ILE A 86 2.51 3.01 7.03
C ILE A 86 4.02 3.24 7.14
N THR A 87 4.52 4.28 6.45
CA THR A 87 5.96 4.58 6.40
C THR A 87 6.40 5.58 7.47
N GLY A 88 5.51 6.02 8.34
CA GLY A 88 5.83 7.00 9.38
C GLY A 88 5.04 6.80 10.66
N ASP A 89 5.51 7.40 11.74
CA ASP A 89 4.80 7.49 13.01
C ASP A 89 4.95 8.87 13.67
N HIS A 90 4.47 8.98 14.89
CA HIS A 90 4.60 10.19 15.69
C HIS A 90 5.74 10.05 16.71
N ARG A 91 6.50 11.12 16.89
CA ARG A 91 7.45 11.21 17.98
C ARG A 91 6.72 11.25 19.33
N MET A 92 7.11 10.40 20.29
CA MET A 92 6.41 10.20 21.55
C MET A 92 7.32 10.31 22.79
N ASP A 93 8.59 10.67 22.61
CA ASP A 93 9.61 10.73 23.65
C ASP A 93 9.79 12.12 24.27
N ILE A 94 9.06 13.15 23.80
CA ILE A 94 9.16 14.52 24.33
C ILE A 94 8.31 14.65 25.58
N ILE A 95 8.97 14.65 26.72
CA ILE A 95 8.31 14.83 28.03
C ILE A 95 7.75 16.25 28.16
N GLY A 96 6.50 16.37 28.64
CA GLY A 96 5.82 17.65 28.87
C GLY A 96 5.14 18.25 27.63
N THR A 97 5.23 17.57 26.49
CA THR A 97 4.55 17.98 25.25
C THR A 97 3.54 16.90 24.83
N TYR A 98 2.32 17.31 24.50
CA TYR A 98 1.34 16.37 23.92
C TYR A 98 1.82 15.88 22.55
N MET A 99 1.73 14.59 22.27
CA MET A 99 2.12 14.01 20.96
C MET A 99 1.44 14.71 19.78
N SER A 100 0.19 15.13 19.93
CA SER A 100 -0.56 15.89 18.92
C SER A 100 -0.03 17.30 18.64
N LYS A 101 0.86 17.81 19.46
CA LYS A 101 1.49 19.14 19.30
C LYS A 101 2.90 19.07 18.75
N VAL A 102 3.47 17.87 18.67
CA VAL A 102 4.78 17.66 18.05
C VAL A 102 4.65 17.92 16.54
N THR A 103 5.47 18.82 16.03
CA THR A 103 5.48 19.21 14.62
C THR A 103 6.33 18.27 13.78
N VAL A 104 6.16 18.31 12.46
CA VAL A 104 6.97 17.51 11.53
C VAL A 104 8.47 17.86 11.65
N ALA A 105 8.80 19.12 11.91
CA ALA A 105 10.20 19.58 12.07
C ALA A 105 10.88 19.00 13.32
N GLU A 106 10.12 18.54 14.29
CA GLU A 106 10.63 17.93 15.53
C GLU A 106 10.77 16.42 15.44
N LYS A 107 10.30 15.80 14.34
CA LYS A 107 10.45 14.35 14.12
C LYS A 107 11.92 13.97 14.01
N LEU A 108 12.22 12.78 14.50
CA LEU A 108 13.52 12.14 14.31
C LEU A 108 13.54 11.35 13.00
N PRO A 109 14.70 11.10 12.39
CA PRO A 109 14.80 10.32 11.15
C PRO A 109 14.13 8.95 11.23
N GLU A 110 14.14 8.31 12.39
CA GLU A 110 13.51 7.02 12.65
C GLU A 110 11.97 7.07 12.72
N ASN A 111 11.36 8.25 12.78
CA ASN A 111 9.91 8.36 12.76
C ASN A 111 9.33 8.13 11.37
N ASP A 112 10.06 8.46 10.32
CA ASP A 112 9.62 8.30 8.93
C ASP A 112 10.67 7.49 8.15
N MET A 113 10.38 6.22 7.84
CA MET A 113 11.32 5.28 7.23
C MET A 113 10.68 4.60 6.01
N THR A 114 11.44 4.55 4.93
CA THR A 114 11.05 3.91 3.67
C THR A 114 10.62 2.45 3.89
N VAL A 115 9.55 2.04 3.21
CA VAL A 115 9.17 0.63 3.06
C VAL A 115 9.52 0.18 1.65
N VAL A 116 10.12 -1.00 1.53
CA VAL A 116 10.50 -1.62 0.26
C VAL A 116 9.86 -3.01 0.14
N ILE A 117 9.21 -3.27 -0.98
CA ILE A 117 8.70 -4.60 -1.36
C ILE A 117 9.42 -4.96 -2.65
N GLU A 118 10.33 -5.95 -2.59
CA GLU A 118 11.28 -6.19 -3.68
C GLU A 118 10.65 -6.77 -4.96
N GLY A 119 9.53 -7.49 -4.83
CA GLY A 119 8.80 -8.04 -5.96
C GLY A 119 8.51 -9.54 -5.84
N ASP A 120 7.62 -10.04 -6.71
CA ASP A 120 7.15 -11.44 -6.67
C ASP A 120 6.55 -11.82 -5.30
N ASN A 121 5.84 -10.88 -4.65
CA ASN A 121 5.34 -11.04 -3.30
C ASN A 121 3.82 -11.23 -3.28
N TRP A 122 3.34 -12.00 -2.31
CA TRP A 122 1.93 -12.05 -1.96
C TRP A 122 1.71 -11.50 -0.56
N VAL A 123 0.92 -10.42 -0.47
CA VAL A 123 0.50 -9.80 0.79
C VAL A 123 -0.96 -10.17 1.02
N GLY A 124 -1.22 -10.98 2.04
CA GLY A 124 -2.56 -11.47 2.40
C GLY A 124 -3.47 -10.34 2.90
N ALA A 125 -4.78 -10.59 2.86
CA ALA A 125 -5.80 -9.63 3.30
C ALA A 125 -5.56 -9.12 4.73
N ASN A 126 -5.89 -7.84 4.99
CA ASN A 126 -5.75 -7.19 6.30
C ASN A 126 -4.31 -7.20 6.87
N ALA A 127 -3.29 -7.42 6.07
CA ALA A 127 -1.91 -7.27 6.52
C ALA A 127 -1.56 -5.80 6.73
N LEU A 128 -0.76 -5.53 7.76
CA LEU A 128 -0.21 -4.22 8.08
C LEU A 128 1.31 -4.28 8.01
N ILE A 129 1.91 -3.45 7.16
CA ILE A 129 3.37 -3.32 7.05
C ILE A 129 3.78 -1.94 7.60
N LEU A 130 4.70 -1.94 8.56
CA LEU A 130 5.15 -0.72 9.22
C LEU A 130 6.43 -0.17 8.61
N LYS A 131 6.74 1.05 8.98
CA LYS A 131 7.90 1.83 8.53
C LYS A 131 9.22 1.07 8.64
N GLY A 132 10.11 1.33 7.71
CA GLY A 132 11.47 0.79 7.70
C GLY A 132 11.59 -0.68 7.32
N VAL A 133 10.48 -1.34 6.97
CA VAL A 133 10.47 -2.76 6.62
C VAL A 133 10.86 -2.95 5.16
N THR A 134 11.72 -3.94 4.92
CA THR A 134 11.97 -4.51 3.59
C THR A 134 11.36 -5.91 3.52
N ILE A 135 10.46 -6.12 2.56
CA ILE A 135 9.92 -7.44 2.21
C ILE A 135 10.76 -8.01 1.08
N GLY A 136 11.52 -9.05 1.38
CA GLY A 136 12.40 -9.70 0.41
C GLY A 136 11.63 -10.37 -0.73
N LYS A 137 12.26 -10.50 -1.88
CA LYS A 137 11.68 -11.06 -3.10
C LYS A 137 11.06 -12.45 -2.84
N GLY A 138 9.89 -12.70 -3.40
CA GLY A 138 9.20 -13.99 -3.31
C GLY A 138 8.64 -14.32 -1.93
N ALA A 139 8.68 -13.40 -0.97
CA ALA A 139 8.12 -13.62 0.35
C ALA A 139 6.59 -13.52 0.35
N VAL A 140 5.95 -14.27 1.26
CA VAL A 140 4.51 -14.28 1.48
C VAL A 140 4.21 -13.72 2.87
N ILE A 141 3.36 -12.70 2.92
CA ILE A 141 2.82 -12.15 4.15
C ILE A 141 1.42 -12.73 4.35
N ALA A 142 1.22 -13.50 5.41
CA ALA A 142 -0.07 -14.12 5.69
C ALA A 142 -1.14 -13.06 6.03
N ALA A 143 -2.40 -13.41 5.81
CA ALA A 143 -3.53 -12.54 6.12
C ALA A 143 -3.53 -12.13 7.60
N GLY A 144 -3.83 -10.86 7.88
CA GLY A 144 -3.86 -10.30 9.23
C GLY A 144 -2.49 -10.13 9.91
N ALA A 145 -1.39 -10.37 9.22
CA ALA A 145 -0.06 -10.19 9.80
C ALA A 145 0.25 -8.71 10.06
N VAL A 146 0.96 -8.43 11.16
CA VAL A 146 1.57 -7.13 11.45
C VAL A 146 3.08 -7.26 11.30
N VAL A 147 3.63 -6.68 10.24
CA VAL A 147 5.04 -6.80 9.88
C VAL A 147 5.80 -5.57 10.39
N THR A 148 6.66 -5.79 11.37
CA THR A 148 7.45 -4.75 12.05
C THR A 148 8.95 -4.89 11.80
N HIS A 149 9.40 -5.95 11.12
CA HIS A 149 10.79 -6.26 10.82
C HIS A 149 10.94 -6.74 9.38
N ASN A 150 12.16 -6.66 8.86
CA ASN A 150 12.47 -7.17 7.53
C ASN A 150 12.11 -8.65 7.39
N VAL A 151 11.55 -8.98 6.23
CA VAL A 151 11.14 -10.34 5.87
C VAL A 151 12.14 -10.90 4.87
N PRO A 152 12.81 -12.02 5.16
CA PRO A 152 13.76 -12.63 4.24
C PRO A 152 13.10 -13.04 2.91
N PRO A 153 13.86 -13.04 1.79
CA PRO A 153 13.36 -13.56 0.53
C PRO A 153 12.82 -14.99 0.65
N TYR A 154 11.77 -15.30 -0.12
CA TYR A 154 11.15 -16.63 -0.24
C TYR A 154 10.66 -17.23 1.09
N SER A 155 10.41 -16.38 2.09
CA SER A 155 9.87 -16.81 3.39
C SER A 155 8.35 -16.57 3.47
N ILE A 156 7.71 -17.29 4.40
CA ILE A 156 6.30 -17.05 4.75
C ILE A 156 6.26 -16.58 6.20
N VAL A 157 5.67 -15.40 6.40
CA VAL A 157 5.52 -14.82 7.74
C VAL A 157 4.06 -14.54 8.06
N GLY A 158 3.69 -14.70 9.34
CA GLY A 158 2.33 -14.49 9.80
C GLY A 158 2.26 -14.12 11.28
N GLY A 159 1.08 -13.68 11.71
CA GLY A 159 0.85 -13.23 13.08
C GLY A 159 1.36 -11.82 13.36
N CYS A 160 1.45 -11.47 14.64
CA CYS A 160 1.98 -10.19 15.09
C CYS A 160 3.46 -10.38 15.45
N LEU A 161 4.36 -9.87 14.62
CA LEU A 161 5.80 -9.90 14.86
C LEU A 161 6.19 -8.74 15.80
N LEU A 162 5.73 -8.81 17.06
CA LEU A 162 6.21 -7.91 18.12
C LEU A 162 7.58 -8.41 18.62
N LYS A 163 8.45 -7.46 19.01
CA LYS A 163 9.67 -7.77 19.76
C LYS A 163 9.33 -8.32 21.12
#